data_6251fc0fe88e74bf9006c240692d70e6
#
_entry.id   6251fc0fe88e74bf9006c240692d70e6
#
_cell.length_a   1.000
_cell.length_b   1.000
_cell.length_c   1.000
_cell.angle_alpha   90.00
_cell.angle_beta   90.00
_cell.angle_gamma   90.00
#
_symmetry.space_group_name_H-M   'P 1'
#
loop_
_entity.id
_entity.type
_entity.pdbx_description
1 polymer ?
#
loop_
_entity_poly.entity_id
_entity_poly.type
_entity_poly.pdbx_seq_one_letter_code
_entity_poly.pdbx_strand_id
1 'polypeptide(L)'
;MRELITGGNELVALAAIESGCRFFGGYPITPSSEIAHEMSVELPKIGGKFIQMEDEISGIAVALGASMTGVKAMTATSGPGISLKSEQIGYGFMAEIPLVVVDVMRGGPSTGLPTRVSQGDINQAKSPTHGDFCSIALCVGNLQEAYTQTIRAFNLAEKYMTPVFLLLDETIGHMHGKTLIPDFEDIKPTIYNREEFKGDPKDYQPYGVAQDKPAVLNPFFKGYKYHITGLHHGPSGFPTEDEKLSQNLIDRL
;
A
#
# COMPACT_ATOMS: atom_id res chain seq x y z
N MET A 1 16.39 -6.62 -19.99
CA MET A 1 15.68 -7.79 -19.37
C MET A 1 16.72 -8.63 -18.64
N ARG A 2 16.47 -8.93 -17.37
CA ARG A 2 17.29 -9.81 -16.54
C ARG A 2 16.54 -11.10 -16.21
N GLU A 3 17.27 -12.20 -16.23
CA GLU A 3 16.77 -13.53 -15.92
C GLU A 3 17.06 -13.85 -14.46
N LEU A 4 16.03 -14.29 -13.72
CA LEU A 4 16.14 -14.70 -12.32
C LEU A 4 15.53 -16.09 -12.13
N ILE A 5 16.06 -16.82 -11.16
CA ILE A 5 15.44 -18.01 -10.59
C ILE A 5 15.06 -17.65 -9.15
N THR A 6 13.77 -17.45 -8.90
CA THR A 6 13.27 -16.88 -7.64
C THR A 6 11.82 -17.23 -7.43
N GLY A 7 11.27 -16.90 -6.27
CA GLY A 7 9.87 -17.08 -5.93
C GLY A 7 9.02 -15.84 -6.15
N GLY A 8 7.69 -16.04 -6.12
CA GLY A 8 6.74 -14.93 -6.30
C GLY A 8 6.81 -13.91 -5.17
N ASN A 9 6.91 -14.37 -3.93
CA ASN A 9 7.02 -13.49 -2.76
C ASN A 9 8.32 -12.67 -2.78
N GLU A 10 9.45 -13.27 -3.19
CA GLU A 10 10.74 -12.59 -3.32
C GLU A 10 10.69 -11.55 -4.45
N LEU A 11 9.97 -11.84 -5.54
CA LEU A 11 9.78 -10.86 -6.63
C LEU A 11 8.96 -9.65 -6.19
N VAL A 12 7.95 -9.84 -5.34
CA VAL A 12 7.21 -8.73 -4.73
C VAL A 12 8.14 -7.86 -3.88
N ALA A 13 8.95 -8.47 -3.02
CA ALA A 13 9.90 -7.72 -2.19
C ALA A 13 10.94 -6.96 -3.02
N LEU A 14 11.53 -7.61 -4.03
CA LEU A 14 12.47 -6.98 -4.96
C LEU A 14 11.84 -5.78 -5.68
N ALA A 15 10.65 -5.97 -6.25
CA ALA A 15 9.93 -4.93 -6.97
C ALA A 15 9.54 -3.75 -6.07
N ALA A 16 9.16 -4.03 -4.81
CA ALA A 16 8.88 -2.99 -3.83
C ALA A 16 10.11 -2.11 -3.56
N ILE A 17 11.27 -2.74 -3.34
CA ILE A 17 12.55 -2.04 -3.13
C ILE A 17 12.91 -1.18 -4.33
N GLU A 18 12.79 -1.72 -5.53
CA GLU A 18 13.07 -1.03 -6.79
C GLU A 18 12.05 0.08 -7.09
N SER A 19 10.81 -0.06 -6.62
CA SER A 19 9.80 1.02 -6.65
C SER A 19 10.12 2.18 -5.70
N GLY A 20 11.14 2.06 -4.87
CA GLY A 20 11.52 3.06 -3.88
C GLY A 20 10.89 2.86 -2.50
N CYS A 21 10.31 1.69 -2.22
CA CYS A 21 9.85 1.35 -0.87
C CYS A 21 11.02 1.41 0.13
N ARG A 22 10.79 2.09 1.26
CA ARG A 22 11.79 2.25 2.33
C ARG A 22 11.25 1.90 3.70
N PHE A 23 10.00 1.46 3.77
CA PHE A 23 9.40 1.04 5.02
C PHE A 23 8.49 -0.17 4.83
N PHE A 24 8.68 -1.16 5.67
CA PHE A 24 7.78 -2.30 5.83
C PHE A 24 7.32 -2.40 7.27
N GLY A 25 6.02 -2.44 7.49
CA GLY A 25 5.41 -2.70 8.78
C GLY A 25 4.46 -3.89 8.68
N GLY A 26 4.63 -4.91 9.52
CA GLY A 26 3.77 -6.08 9.40
C GLY A 26 3.93 -7.10 10.52
N TYR A 27 3.13 -8.15 10.41
CA TYR A 27 3.14 -9.32 11.25
C TYR A 27 3.25 -10.56 10.36
N PRO A 28 4.13 -11.54 10.66
CA PRO A 28 4.32 -12.70 9.80
C PRO A 28 3.09 -13.59 9.78
N ILE A 29 2.61 -13.90 8.58
CA ILE A 29 1.49 -14.79 8.33
C ILE A 29 1.70 -15.55 7.03
N THR A 30 1.47 -16.89 7.05
CA THR A 30 1.52 -17.73 5.86
C THR A 30 0.30 -17.45 4.96
N PRO A 31 0.49 -17.28 3.61
CA PRO A 31 1.69 -17.58 2.82
C PRO A 31 2.50 -16.33 2.41
N SER A 32 2.45 -15.21 3.13
CA SER A 32 3.15 -13.96 2.81
C SER A 32 4.47 -13.76 3.57
N SER A 33 4.89 -14.74 4.38
CA SER A 33 6.04 -14.59 5.29
C SER A 33 7.37 -14.32 4.60
N GLU A 34 7.58 -14.85 3.40
CA GLU A 34 8.81 -14.65 2.63
C GLU A 34 8.97 -13.19 2.20
N ILE A 35 7.85 -12.47 1.93
CA ILE A 35 7.91 -11.02 1.65
C ILE A 35 8.50 -10.29 2.86
N ALA A 36 7.97 -10.57 4.06
CA ALA A 36 8.47 -9.96 5.29
C ALA A 36 9.93 -10.33 5.55
N HIS A 37 10.33 -11.59 5.31
CA HIS A 37 11.69 -12.06 5.44
C HIS A 37 12.64 -11.27 4.53
N GLU A 38 12.36 -11.22 3.22
CA GLU A 38 13.18 -10.48 2.25
C GLU A 38 13.27 -9.00 2.59
N MET A 39 12.16 -8.37 2.96
CA MET A 39 12.15 -6.97 3.37
C MET A 39 12.97 -6.72 4.63
N SER A 40 13.02 -7.68 5.57
CA SER A 40 13.82 -7.58 6.79
C SER A 40 15.33 -7.61 6.52
N VAL A 41 15.72 -8.32 5.48
CA VAL A 41 17.13 -8.47 5.06
C VAL A 41 17.58 -7.30 4.19
N GLU A 42 16.75 -6.90 3.23
CA GLU A 42 17.16 -5.96 2.17
C GLU A 42 16.95 -4.48 2.55
N LEU A 43 15.87 -4.13 3.24
CA LEU A 43 15.61 -2.72 3.61
C LEU A 43 16.73 -2.08 4.42
N PRO A 44 17.29 -2.73 5.45
CA PRO A 44 18.40 -2.14 6.21
C PRO A 44 19.64 -1.82 5.37
N LYS A 45 19.93 -2.62 4.34
CA LYS A 45 21.08 -2.43 3.44
C LYS A 45 21.01 -1.12 2.64
N ILE A 46 19.80 -0.62 2.41
CA ILE A 46 19.53 0.59 1.62
C ILE A 46 19.01 1.76 2.46
N GLY A 47 19.20 1.69 3.79
CA GLY A 47 18.75 2.73 4.72
C GLY A 47 17.24 2.74 4.98
N GLY A 48 16.51 1.73 4.54
CA GLY A 48 15.11 1.52 4.85
C GLY A 48 14.89 0.93 6.25
N LYS A 49 13.64 0.81 6.66
CA LYS A 49 13.23 0.28 7.96
C LYS A 49 12.26 -0.89 7.77
N PHE A 50 12.52 -1.96 8.49
CA PHE A 50 11.62 -3.09 8.68
C PHE A 50 11.18 -3.11 10.14
N ILE A 51 9.88 -3.19 10.40
CA ILE A 51 9.34 -3.30 11.75
C ILE A 51 8.33 -4.46 11.79
N GLN A 52 8.70 -5.49 12.54
CA GLN A 52 7.75 -6.53 12.92
C GLN A 52 6.98 -6.06 14.15
N MET A 53 5.67 -6.09 14.03
CA MET A 53 4.75 -5.73 15.10
C MET A 53 4.15 -6.98 15.75
N GLU A 54 3.33 -6.79 16.77
CA GLU A 54 2.70 -7.89 17.54
C GLU A 54 1.46 -8.45 16.88
N ASP A 55 0.86 -7.67 15.96
CA ASP A 55 -0.34 -8.03 15.21
C ASP A 55 -0.44 -7.24 13.88
N GLU A 56 -1.45 -7.58 13.09
CA GLU A 56 -1.72 -6.92 11.81
C GLU A 56 -2.22 -5.50 11.96
N ILE A 57 -2.92 -5.17 13.05
CA ILE A 57 -3.48 -3.84 13.33
C ILE A 57 -2.34 -2.83 13.51
N SER A 58 -1.41 -3.16 14.38
CA SER A 58 -0.22 -2.33 14.62
C SER A 58 0.71 -2.32 13.40
N GLY A 59 0.81 -3.44 12.67
CA GLY A 59 1.61 -3.56 11.45
C GLY A 59 1.22 -2.54 10.37
N ILE A 60 -0.06 -2.43 10.06
CA ILE A 60 -0.53 -1.43 9.08
C ILE A 60 -0.48 0.00 9.65
N ALA A 61 -0.75 0.19 10.94
CA ALA A 61 -0.71 1.52 11.55
C ALA A 61 0.68 2.18 11.44
N VAL A 62 1.75 1.42 11.71
CA VAL A 62 3.12 1.95 11.55
C VAL A 62 3.48 2.18 10.08
N ALA A 63 2.96 1.38 9.14
CA ALA A 63 3.18 1.58 7.72
C ALA A 63 2.48 2.85 7.21
N LEU A 64 1.24 3.12 7.62
CA LEU A 64 0.53 4.37 7.32
C LEU A 64 1.28 5.58 7.93
N GLY A 65 1.72 5.47 9.19
CA GLY A 65 2.52 6.51 9.84
C GLY A 65 3.81 6.81 9.08
N ALA A 66 4.52 5.79 8.62
CA ALA A 66 5.71 5.95 7.79
C ALA A 66 5.39 6.64 6.46
N SER A 67 4.31 6.24 5.78
CA SER A 67 3.89 6.88 4.53
C SER A 67 3.64 8.38 4.69
N MET A 68 3.08 8.83 5.81
CA MET A 68 2.86 10.25 6.12
C MET A 68 4.18 11.04 6.27
N THR A 69 5.30 10.38 6.53
CA THR A 69 6.63 11.03 6.51
C THR A 69 7.24 11.16 5.12
N GLY A 70 6.52 10.78 4.07
CA GLY A 70 6.93 10.90 2.67
C GLY A 70 7.67 9.68 2.11
N VAL A 71 7.85 8.60 2.88
CA VAL A 71 8.46 7.37 2.39
C VAL A 71 7.40 6.45 1.78
N LYS A 72 7.74 5.75 0.72
CA LYS A 72 6.90 4.66 0.22
C LYS A 72 6.93 3.51 1.21
N ALA A 73 5.75 3.07 1.62
CA ALA A 73 5.57 2.04 2.62
C ALA A 73 4.69 0.90 2.11
N MET A 74 4.86 -0.27 2.69
CA MET A 74 4.02 -1.43 2.43
C MET A 74 3.80 -2.28 3.67
N THR A 75 2.77 -3.10 3.59
CA THR A 75 2.51 -4.23 4.50
C THR A 75 2.16 -5.45 3.67
N ALA A 76 2.48 -6.64 4.17
CA ALA A 76 2.05 -7.90 3.55
C ALA A 76 1.31 -8.75 4.57
N THR A 77 0.31 -9.50 4.09
CA THR A 77 -0.56 -10.31 4.94
C THR A 77 -1.28 -11.38 4.11
N SER A 78 -2.28 -12.03 4.71
CA SER A 78 -3.17 -13.00 4.09
C SER A 78 -4.56 -12.87 4.73
N GLY A 79 -5.60 -13.29 4.07
CA GLY A 79 -7.02 -13.26 4.43
C GLY A 79 -7.41 -12.78 5.84
N PRO A 80 -7.15 -13.56 6.93
CA PRO A 80 -7.50 -13.10 8.29
C PRO A 80 -6.83 -11.79 8.69
N GLY A 81 -5.59 -11.55 8.20
CA GLY A 81 -4.89 -10.31 8.48
C GLY A 81 -5.48 -9.10 7.76
N ILE A 82 -6.08 -9.28 6.56
CA ILE A 82 -6.85 -8.20 5.90
C ILE A 82 -8.05 -7.82 6.78
N SER A 83 -8.76 -8.80 7.34
CA SER A 83 -9.87 -8.55 8.24
C SER A 83 -9.45 -7.73 9.48
N LEU A 84 -8.30 -8.02 10.06
CA LEU A 84 -7.75 -7.26 11.18
C LEU A 84 -7.30 -5.84 10.80
N LYS A 85 -6.86 -5.63 9.55
CA LYS A 85 -6.42 -4.33 9.04
C LYS A 85 -7.57 -3.43 8.55
N SER A 86 -8.81 -3.92 8.52
CA SER A 86 -9.95 -3.25 7.87
C SER A 86 -10.14 -1.80 8.29
N GLU A 87 -10.12 -1.50 9.58
CA GLU A 87 -10.31 -0.12 10.08
C GLU A 87 -9.18 0.82 9.62
N GLN A 88 -7.92 0.36 9.71
CA GLN A 88 -6.78 1.18 9.29
C GLN A 88 -6.73 1.35 7.77
N ILE A 89 -7.21 0.37 7.00
CA ILE A 89 -7.39 0.51 5.54
C ILE A 89 -8.43 1.60 5.26
N GLY A 90 -9.56 1.60 5.96
CA GLY A 90 -10.57 2.66 5.88
C GLY A 90 -10.02 4.04 6.23
N TYR A 91 -9.23 4.10 7.29
CA TYR A 91 -8.51 5.33 7.64
C TYR A 91 -7.56 5.77 6.51
N GLY A 92 -6.85 4.83 5.90
CA GLY A 92 -5.96 5.11 4.77
C GLY A 92 -6.69 5.71 3.57
N PHE A 93 -7.89 5.21 3.24
CA PHE A 93 -8.76 5.79 2.21
C PHE A 93 -9.22 7.18 2.59
N MET A 94 -9.85 7.34 3.77
CA MET A 94 -10.40 8.61 4.22
C MET A 94 -9.34 9.71 4.31
N ALA A 95 -8.14 9.39 4.78
CA ALA A 95 -7.02 10.33 4.93
C ALA A 95 -6.16 10.47 3.68
N GLU A 96 -6.51 9.78 2.59
CA GLU A 96 -5.77 9.76 1.30
C GLU A 96 -4.27 9.46 1.48
N ILE A 97 -3.95 8.39 2.22
CA ILE A 97 -2.57 7.99 2.52
C ILE A 97 -2.14 6.85 1.60
N PRO A 98 -1.14 7.05 0.73
CA PRO A 98 -0.65 5.99 -0.16
C PRO A 98 0.01 4.86 0.63
N LEU A 99 -0.42 3.63 0.33
CA LEU A 99 0.13 2.41 0.93
C LEU A 99 -0.07 1.24 -0.03
N VAL A 100 0.90 0.34 -0.14
CA VAL A 100 0.69 -0.94 -0.80
C VAL A 100 0.38 -2.01 0.24
N VAL A 101 -0.78 -2.64 0.08
CA VAL A 101 -1.24 -3.76 0.92
C VAL A 101 -1.18 -5.03 0.09
N VAL A 102 -0.21 -5.88 0.38
CA VAL A 102 -0.06 -7.16 -0.30
C VAL A 102 -0.87 -8.22 0.45
N ASP A 103 -1.73 -8.92 -0.29
CA ASP A 103 -2.47 -10.06 0.21
C ASP A 103 -2.10 -11.30 -0.60
N VAL A 104 -1.38 -12.21 0.03
CA VAL A 104 -1.15 -13.55 -0.52
C VAL A 104 -2.30 -14.43 -0.07
N MET A 105 -3.30 -14.55 -0.95
CA MET A 105 -4.61 -15.13 -0.68
C MET A 105 -4.54 -16.59 -0.28
N ARG A 106 -5.36 -17.00 0.69
CA ARG A 106 -5.46 -18.37 1.15
C ARG A 106 -6.90 -18.79 1.45
N GLY A 107 -7.11 -20.10 1.67
CA GLY A 107 -8.42 -20.62 2.00
C GLY A 107 -8.97 -20.05 3.31
N GLY A 108 -10.15 -19.42 3.24
CA GLY A 108 -10.96 -18.97 4.38
C GLY A 108 -12.15 -19.90 4.62
N PRO A 109 -13.10 -19.55 5.54
CA PRO A 109 -13.08 -18.35 6.41
C PRO A 109 -12.18 -18.49 7.64
N SER A 110 -11.99 -17.40 8.40
CA SER A 110 -11.15 -17.30 9.60
C SER A 110 -9.71 -17.74 9.33
N THR A 111 -9.09 -18.53 10.19
CA THR A 111 -7.75 -19.06 10.00
C THR A 111 -7.62 -19.91 8.74
N GLY A 112 -8.68 -20.61 8.38
CA GLY A 112 -8.83 -21.32 7.12
C GLY A 112 -7.76 -22.35 6.83
N LEU A 113 -7.23 -22.32 5.60
CA LEU A 113 -6.22 -23.24 5.09
C LEU A 113 -4.96 -22.47 4.65
N PRO A 114 -3.96 -22.30 5.55
CA PRO A 114 -2.81 -21.41 5.30
C PRO A 114 -1.97 -21.72 4.06
N THR A 115 -2.00 -22.97 3.59
CA THR A 115 -1.20 -23.44 2.44
C THR A 115 -2.09 -24.00 1.32
N ARG A 116 -3.31 -23.47 1.20
CA ARG A 116 -4.25 -23.85 0.13
C ARG A 116 -4.79 -22.63 -0.57
N VAL A 117 -4.85 -22.74 -1.88
CA VAL A 117 -5.33 -21.68 -2.78
C VAL A 117 -6.80 -21.36 -2.57
N SER A 118 -7.12 -20.09 -2.63
CA SER A 118 -8.49 -19.58 -2.70
C SER A 118 -8.45 -18.11 -3.16
N GLN A 119 -9.50 -17.66 -3.86
CA GLN A 119 -9.64 -16.26 -4.28
C GLN A 119 -10.77 -15.55 -3.52
N GLY A 120 -11.15 -16.04 -2.34
CA GLY A 120 -12.17 -15.42 -1.48
C GLY A 120 -11.81 -13.99 -1.06
N ASP A 121 -10.52 -13.71 -0.88
CA ASP A 121 -9.99 -12.44 -0.44
C ASP A 121 -10.16 -11.31 -1.48
N ILE A 122 -10.44 -11.65 -2.76
CA ILE A 122 -10.79 -10.65 -3.80
C ILE A 122 -12.01 -9.82 -3.38
N ASN A 123 -13.02 -10.45 -2.78
CA ASN A 123 -14.19 -9.72 -2.30
C ASN A 123 -13.85 -8.81 -1.12
N GLN A 124 -12.93 -9.26 -0.24
CA GLN A 124 -12.42 -8.46 0.86
C GLN A 124 -11.63 -7.25 0.35
N ALA A 125 -10.77 -7.42 -0.66
CA ALA A 125 -10.03 -6.32 -1.27
C ALA A 125 -10.93 -5.32 -2.00
N LYS A 126 -12.07 -5.77 -2.57
CA LYS A 126 -13.07 -4.90 -3.19
C LYS A 126 -13.79 -4.02 -2.17
N SER A 127 -14.07 -4.55 -0.99
CA SER A 127 -14.81 -3.86 0.08
C SER A 127 -14.14 -4.15 1.43
N PRO A 128 -12.93 -3.63 1.66
CA PRO A 128 -12.11 -3.98 2.82
C PRO A 128 -12.65 -3.40 4.14
N THR A 129 -13.49 -2.37 4.07
CA THR A 129 -14.10 -1.71 5.22
C THR A 129 -15.47 -1.15 4.87
N HIS A 130 -16.15 -0.51 5.83
CA HIS A 130 -17.43 0.17 5.64
C HIS A 130 -17.24 1.52 4.93
N GLY A 131 -18.36 2.10 4.42
CA GLY A 131 -18.40 3.41 3.78
C GLY A 131 -18.28 3.35 2.25
N ASP A 132 -18.27 4.54 1.65
CA ASP A 132 -18.26 4.73 0.20
C ASP A 132 -16.87 5.21 -0.25
N PHE A 133 -16.20 4.41 -1.04
CA PHE A 133 -14.88 4.66 -1.64
C PHE A 133 -14.63 3.70 -2.80
N CYS A 134 -13.62 4.01 -3.62
CA CYS A 134 -13.16 3.10 -4.66
C CYS A 134 -11.86 2.40 -4.27
N SER A 135 -11.85 1.07 -4.25
CA SER A 135 -10.65 0.27 -4.00
C SER A 135 -9.93 -0.07 -5.31
N ILE A 136 -8.62 0.11 -5.33
CA ILE A 136 -7.75 -0.37 -6.42
C ILE A 136 -7.12 -1.69 -5.98
N ALA A 137 -7.40 -2.75 -6.74
CA ALA A 137 -6.81 -4.07 -6.52
C ALA A 137 -6.21 -4.61 -7.82
N LEU A 138 -4.97 -5.07 -7.75
CA LEU A 138 -4.24 -5.69 -8.86
C LEU A 138 -4.04 -7.17 -8.55
N CYS A 139 -4.43 -8.04 -9.49
CA CYS A 139 -4.19 -9.47 -9.38
C CYS A 139 -2.94 -9.87 -10.15
N VAL A 140 -2.22 -10.84 -9.61
CA VAL A 140 -1.00 -11.40 -10.18
C VAL A 140 -1.29 -12.79 -10.73
N GLY A 141 -1.01 -13.03 -12.00
CA GLY A 141 -1.27 -14.30 -12.68
C GLY A 141 -0.02 -15.17 -12.94
N ASN A 142 1.18 -14.64 -12.74
CA ASN A 142 2.45 -15.35 -12.92
C ASN A 142 3.62 -14.63 -12.25
N LEU A 143 4.81 -15.25 -12.23
CA LEU A 143 6.01 -14.70 -11.59
C LEU A 143 6.43 -13.33 -12.16
N GLN A 144 6.36 -13.15 -13.47
CA GLN A 144 6.71 -11.86 -14.08
C GLN A 144 5.77 -10.75 -13.61
N GLU A 145 4.50 -11.06 -13.47
CA GLU A 145 3.50 -10.12 -12.96
C GLU A 145 3.67 -9.83 -11.47
N ALA A 146 4.17 -10.78 -10.66
CA ALA A 146 4.50 -10.49 -9.26
C ALA A 146 5.46 -9.29 -9.15
N TYR A 147 6.39 -9.17 -10.09
CA TYR A 147 7.29 -8.02 -10.18
C TYR A 147 6.61 -6.78 -10.78
N THR A 148 6.02 -6.89 -11.96
CA THR A 148 5.51 -5.72 -12.71
C THR A 148 4.27 -5.09 -12.06
N GLN A 149 3.35 -5.90 -11.51
CA GLN A 149 2.17 -5.40 -10.82
C GLN A 149 2.52 -4.78 -9.46
N THR A 150 3.58 -5.23 -8.80
CA THR A 150 4.06 -4.56 -7.57
C THR A 150 4.52 -3.13 -7.87
N ILE A 151 5.30 -2.91 -8.93
CA ILE A 151 5.71 -1.56 -9.35
C ILE A 151 4.48 -0.71 -9.68
N ARG A 152 3.53 -1.30 -10.41
CA ARG A 152 2.27 -0.63 -10.76
C ARG A 152 1.47 -0.26 -9.52
N ALA A 153 1.41 -1.14 -8.50
CA ALA A 153 0.71 -0.87 -7.24
C ALA A 153 1.29 0.35 -6.52
N PHE A 154 2.63 0.44 -6.41
CA PHE A 154 3.28 1.63 -5.83
C PHE A 154 3.00 2.89 -6.65
N ASN A 155 3.07 2.82 -7.97
CA ASN A 155 2.78 3.96 -8.82
C ASN A 155 1.33 4.44 -8.69
N LEU A 156 0.37 3.53 -8.58
CA LEU A 156 -1.04 3.87 -8.40
C LEU A 156 -1.29 4.45 -7.00
N ALA A 157 -0.70 3.86 -5.95
CA ALA A 157 -0.83 4.38 -4.60
C ALA A 157 -0.32 5.82 -4.49
N GLU A 158 0.87 6.09 -4.99
CA GLU A 158 1.47 7.43 -4.99
C GLU A 158 0.72 8.43 -5.89
N LYS A 159 0.20 7.97 -7.04
CA LYS A 159 -0.51 8.82 -7.99
C LYS A 159 -1.89 9.24 -7.50
N TYR A 160 -2.60 8.32 -6.88
CA TYR A 160 -3.98 8.54 -6.44
C TYR A 160 -4.09 8.81 -4.93
N MET A 161 -2.97 8.80 -4.21
CA MET A 161 -2.90 9.04 -2.76
C MET A 161 -3.88 8.14 -1.99
N THR A 162 -3.79 6.81 -2.21
CA THR A 162 -4.75 5.84 -1.69
C THR A 162 -4.09 4.50 -1.41
N PRO A 163 -4.60 3.70 -0.47
CA PRO A 163 -4.22 2.29 -0.36
C PRO A 163 -4.49 1.51 -1.64
N VAL A 164 -3.54 0.69 -2.07
CA VAL A 164 -3.67 -0.19 -3.25
C VAL A 164 -3.37 -1.62 -2.83
N PHE A 165 -4.28 -2.53 -3.19
CA PHE A 165 -4.09 -3.96 -2.96
C PHE A 165 -3.30 -4.60 -4.09
N LEU A 166 -2.39 -5.48 -3.71
CA LEU A 166 -1.73 -6.42 -4.59
C LEU A 166 -2.11 -7.84 -4.15
N LEU A 167 -2.83 -8.55 -5.01
CA LEU A 167 -3.39 -9.87 -4.70
C LEU A 167 -2.59 -10.96 -5.42
N LEU A 168 -1.96 -11.83 -4.66
CA LEU A 168 -1.29 -13.03 -5.15
C LEU A 168 -2.09 -14.27 -4.73
N ASP A 169 -2.11 -15.27 -5.61
CA ASP A 169 -2.50 -16.61 -5.20
C ASP A 169 -1.36 -17.28 -4.41
N GLU A 170 -1.69 -18.11 -3.43
CA GLU A 170 -0.69 -18.84 -2.62
C GLU A 170 0.30 -19.62 -3.51
N THR A 171 -0.21 -20.25 -4.59
CA THR A 171 0.64 -20.97 -5.53
C THR A 171 1.67 -20.06 -6.18
N ILE A 172 1.28 -18.86 -6.60
CA ILE A 172 2.21 -17.90 -7.23
C ILE A 172 3.19 -17.36 -6.19
N GLY A 173 2.72 -17.07 -4.98
CA GLY A 173 3.58 -16.60 -3.90
C GLY A 173 4.74 -17.57 -3.59
N HIS A 174 4.44 -18.85 -3.51
CA HIS A 174 5.42 -19.90 -3.18
C HIS A 174 6.09 -20.55 -4.41
N MET A 175 5.56 -20.35 -5.62
CA MET A 175 6.15 -20.93 -6.83
C MET A 175 7.53 -20.36 -7.08
N HIS A 176 8.53 -21.24 -7.19
CA HIS A 176 9.87 -20.87 -7.64
C HIS A 176 10.04 -21.25 -9.11
N GLY A 177 10.62 -20.37 -9.87
CA GLY A 177 10.84 -20.62 -11.29
C GLY A 177 11.77 -19.60 -11.93
N LYS A 178 12.12 -19.91 -13.17
CA LYS A 178 12.83 -18.99 -14.05
C LYS A 178 11.87 -17.95 -14.59
N THR A 179 12.20 -16.69 -14.41
CA THR A 179 11.41 -15.56 -14.92
C THR A 179 12.29 -14.50 -15.55
N LEU A 180 11.72 -13.74 -16.49
CA LEU A 180 12.35 -12.60 -17.14
C LEU A 180 11.67 -11.34 -16.63
N ILE A 181 12.43 -10.46 -16.01
CA ILE A 181 11.95 -9.16 -15.57
C ILE A 181 12.71 -8.03 -16.28
N PRO A 182 12.15 -6.82 -16.40
CA PRO A 182 12.87 -5.67 -16.96
C PRO A 182 14.13 -5.35 -16.16
N ASP A 183 15.11 -4.73 -16.80
CA ASP A 183 16.24 -4.15 -16.11
C ASP A 183 15.81 -2.94 -15.28
N PHE A 184 16.43 -2.73 -14.13
CA PHE A 184 16.03 -1.62 -13.24
C PHE A 184 16.14 -0.25 -13.93
N GLU A 185 17.15 -0.04 -14.77
CA GLU A 185 17.32 1.23 -15.49
C GLU A 185 16.19 1.51 -16.49
N ASP A 186 15.53 0.47 -17.01
CA ASP A 186 14.35 0.62 -17.87
C ASP A 186 13.09 1.01 -17.05
N ILE A 187 13.02 0.55 -15.79
CA ILE A 187 11.87 0.80 -14.90
C ILE A 187 12.00 2.12 -14.16
N LYS A 188 13.18 2.48 -13.73
CA LYS A 188 13.44 3.67 -12.93
C LYS A 188 12.76 4.95 -13.44
N PRO A 189 12.70 5.23 -14.75
CA PRO A 189 11.97 6.40 -15.27
C PRO A 189 10.46 6.30 -15.14
N THR A 190 9.91 5.09 -14.92
CA THR A 190 8.46 4.86 -14.79
C THR A 190 7.97 4.94 -13.35
N ILE A 191 8.87 5.05 -12.38
CA ILE A 191 8.53 5.11 -10.96
C ILE A 191 7.94 6.47 -10.64
N TYR A 192 6.66 6.45 -10.24
CA TYR A 192 5.95 7.64 -9.84
C TYR A 192 6.23 7.96 -8.35
N ASN A 193 6.39 9.25 -8.05
CA ASN A 193 6.45 9.76 -6.69
C ASN A 193 5.35 10.80 -6.52
N ARG A 194 4.69 10.81 -5.35
CA ARG A 194 3.62 11.76 -5.03
C ARG A 194 4.09 13.20 -5.22
N GLU A 195 3.16 14.07 -5.56
CA GLU A 195 3.39 15.48 -5.66
C GLU A 195 3.55 16.14 -4.28
N GLU A 196 4.36 17.16 -4.20
CA GLU A 196 4.54 17.99 -3.00
C GLU A 196 4.20 19.44 -3.30
N PHE A 197 3.49 20.08 -2.40
CA PHE A 197 3.27 21.52 -2.45
C PHE A 197 4.58 22.27 -2.16
N LYS A 198 4.91 23.29 -2.99
CA LYS A 198 6.15 24.05 -2.91
C LYS A 198 5.94 25.54 -2.61
N GLY A 199 4.70 25.95 -2.28
CA GLY A 199 4.34 27.33 -1.98
C GLY A 199 4.62 27.72 -0.53
N ASP A 200 4.15 28.91 -0.14
CA ASP A 200 4.26 29.37 1.25
C ASP A 200 3.48 28.40 2.18
N PRO A 201 4.08 27.93 3.29
CA PRO A 201 3.39 27.09 4.25
C PRO A 201 2.07 27.66 4.81
N LYS A 202 1.87 28.98 4.75
CA LYS A 202 0.63 29.64 5.18
C LYS A 202 -0.55 29.36 4.24
N ASP A 203 -0.26 29.10 2.96
CA ASP A 203 -1.26 28.84 1.93
C ASP A 203 -1.51 27.34 1.73
N TYR A 204 -0.84 26.49 2.51
CA TYR A 204 -0.90 25.06 2.37
C TYR A 204 -2.23 24.48 2.88
N GLN A 205 -2.98 23.89 1.97
CA GLN A 205 -4.23 23.20 2.22
C GLN A 205 -4.20 21.84 1.50
N PRO A 206 -3.76 20.77 2.15
CA PRO A 206 -3.50 19.48 1.52
C PRO A 206 -4.70 18.88 0.79
N TYR A 207 -5.91 19.12 1.30
CA TYR A 207 -7.16 18.62 0.73
C TYR A 207 -7.95 19.69 -0.04
N GLY A 208 -7.39 20.91 -0.17
CA GLY A 208 -7.96 22.02 -0.93
C GLY A 208 -7.70 21.92 -2.43
N VAL A 209 -7.85 20.72 -2.97
CA VAL A 209 -7.63 20.39 -4.39
C VAL A 209 -8.95 20.33 -5.15
N ALA A 210 -8.88 20.35 -6.50
CA ALA A 210 -10.05 20.13 -7.33
C ALA A 210 -10.59 18.69 -7.12
N GLN A 211 -11.89 18.48 -7.33
CA GLN A 211 -12.58 17.22 -7.05
C GLN A 211 -12.00 16.02 -7.82
N ASP A 212 -11.42 16.25 -9.00
CA ASP A 212 -10.77 15.24 -9.84
C ASP A 212 -9.26 15.05 -9.54
N LYS A 213 -8.77 15.63 -8.45
CA LYS A 213 -7.36 15.57 -8.04
C LYS A 213 -7.21 14.94 -6.66
N PRO A 214 -6.18 14.10 -6.46
CA PRO A 214 -5.87 13.57 -5.14
C PRO A 214 -5.34 14.67 -4.22
N ALA A 215 -5.41 14.43 -2.92
CA ALA A 215 -4.79 15.31 -1.93
C ALA A 215 -3.27 15.45 -2.18
N VAL A 216 -2.71 16.60 -1.78
CA VAL A 216 -1.26 16.86 -1.86
C VAL A 216 -0.71 16.89 -0.45
N LEU A 217 -0.35 15.71 0.08
CA LEU A 217 0.14 15.57 1.45
C LEU A 217 1.67 15.71 1.48
N ASN A 218 2.15 16.86 1.93
CA ASN A 218 3.57 17.06 2.16
C ASN A 218 4.04 16.18 3.33
N PRO A 219 5.28 15.66 3.27
CA PRO A 219 5.83 14.87 4.35
C PRO A 219 5.79 15.62 5.68
N PHE A 220 5.39 14.94 6.76
CA PHE A 220 5.49 15.48 8.09
C PHE A 220 6.94 15.88 8.42
N PHE A 221 7.10 16.89 9.26
CA PHE A 221 8.38 17.45 9.71
C PHE A 221 9.16 18.25 8.62
N LYS A 222 8.51 18.58 7.49
CA LYS A 222 9.10 19.41 6.41
C LYS A 222 8.63 20.88 6.42
N GLY A 223 8.10 21.36 7.56
CA GLY A 223 7.72 22.77 7.74
C GLY A 223 6.26 23.08 7.38
N TYR A 224 5.52 22.14 6.82
CA TYR A 224 4.10 22.28 6.53
C TYR A 224 3.27 21.73 7.71
N LYS A 225 2.21 22.45 8.09
CA LYS A 225 1.32 22.08 9.19
C LYS A 225 -0.08 21.80 8.65
N TYR A 226 -0.61 20.66 8.98
CA TYR A 226 -1.96 20.24 8.62
C TYR A 226 -2.45 19.17 9.58
N HIS A 227 -3.75 18.92 9.55
CA HIS A 227 -4.38 17.88 10.33
C HIS A 227 -4.69 16.67 9.45
N ILE A 228 -4.55 15.47 9.99
CA ILE A 228 -4.98 14.22 9.36
C ILE A 228 -5.98 13.53 10.29
N THR A 229 -7.09 13.08 9.74
CA THR A 229 -8.16 12.42 10.50
C THR A 229 -8.88 11.40 9.63
N GLY A 230 -9.49 10.40 10.26
CA GLY A 230 -10.47 9.50 9.64
C GLY A 230 -11.89 10.07 9.61
N LEU A 231 -12.12 11.29 10.15
CA LEU A 231 -13.40 11.99 10.04
C LEU A 231 -13.52 12.70 8.68
N HIS A 232 -14.75 13.02 8.26
CA HIS A 232 -14.96 13.96 7.17
C HIS A 232 -14.24 15.27 7.49
N HIS A 233 -13.48 15.81 6.54
CA HIS A 233 -12.61 16.95 6.80
C HIS A 233 -12.62 17.96 5.64
N GLY A 234 -12.29 19.19 6.01
CA GLY A 234 -12.17 20.29 5.07
C GLY A 234 -10.77 20.40 4.46
N PRO A 235 -10.50 21.46 3.68
CA PRO A 235 -9.25 21.66 2.94
C PRO A 235 -7.95 21.60 3.76
N SER A 236 -8.00 21.96 5.04
CA SER A 236 -6.85 21.94 5.95
C SER A 236 -6.68 20.60 6.70
N GLY A 237 -7.59 19.64 6.48
CA GLY A 237 -7.64 18.35 7.18
C GLY A 237 -8.40 18.37 8.50
N PHE A 238 -8.86 19.52 9.02
CA PHE A 238 -9.69 19.55 10.22
C PHE A 238 -11.10 19.02 9.96
N PRO A 239 -11.70 18.33 10.93
CA PRO A 239 -13.03 17.77 10.81
C PRO A 239 -14.08 18.81 10.42
N THR A 240 -15.08 18.40 9.65
CA THR A 240 -16.20 19.24 9.21
C THR A 240 -17.49 18.46 9.19
N GLU A 241 -18.62 19.17 9.45
CA GLU A 241 -19.99 18.68 9.26
C GLU A 241 -20.67 19.39 8.06
N ASP A 242 -19.90 20.17 7.26
CA ASP A 242 -20.45 20.80 6.07
C ASP A 242 -20.78 19.75 5.02
N GLU A 243 -22.04 19.70 4.61
CA GLU A 243 -22.57 18.68 3.68
C GLU A 243 -21.87 18.70 2.34
N LYS A 244 -21.57 19.90 1.82
CA LYS A 244 -20.92 20.05 0.50
C LYS A 244 -19.47 19.61 0.54
N LEU A 245 -18.73 19.97 1.59
CA LEU A 245 -17.35 19.51 1.77
C LEU A 245 -17.29 18.00 1.95
N SER A 246 -18.21 17.44 2.74
CA SER A 246 -18.34 16.00 2.96
C SER A 246 -18.66 15.24 1.67
N GLN A 247 -19.62 15.74 0.87
CA GLN A 247 -19.94 15.13 -0.42
C GLN A 247 -18.75 15.18 -1.40
N ASN A 248 -18.09 16.33 -1.51
CA ASN A 248 -16.92 16.48 -2.37
C ASN A 248 -15.77 15.53 -1.97
N LEU A 249 -15.60 15.28 -0.68
CA LEU A 249 -14.60 14.33 -0.19
C LEU A 249 -14.96 12.89 -0.61
N ILE A 250 -16.19 12.45 -0.37
CA ILE A 250 -16.64 11.11 -0.76
C ILE A 250 -16.59 10.90 -2.28
N ASP A 251 -16.99 11.90 -3.06
CA ASP A 251 -16.94 11.82 -4.54
C ASP A 251 -15.49 11.72 -5.08
N ARG A 252 -14.50 12.10 -4.29
CA ARG A 252 -13.08 12.02 -4.64
C ARG A 252 -12.45 10.68 -4.27
N LEU A 253 -12.93 10.00 -3.20
CA LEU A 253 -12.44 8.70 -2.71
C LEU A 253 -12.92 7.54 -3.58
#